data_6fcc7321fc7b15d300ee4bc9e5216721
#
_entry.id   6fcc7321fc7b15d300ee4bc9e5216721
#
_cell.length_a   1.000
_cell.length_b   1.000
_cell.length_c   1.000
_cell.angle_alpha   90.00
_cell.angle_beta   90.00
_cell.angle_gamma   90.00
#
_symmetry.space_group_name_H-M   'P 1'
#
loop_
_entity.id
_entity.type
_entity.pdbx_description
1 polymer ?
#
loop_
_entity_poly.entity_id
_entity_poly.type
_entity_poly.pdbx_seq_one_letter_code
_entity_poly.pdbx_strand_id
1 'polypeptide(L)'
;MPLLKKDIYTVEDIYALPAGQRAELIDGQIYNMAPPSYLHQRLVMDLSATIRDYIKSHKGPCEVLPAPFAVFLNQDDRNYVEPDISVICDPDKLNDKGCNGAPDFIIEIVSPSSQRMDYLTKLFKYRTAGVHEYWIVNPMTQTIQTYFFGDPEDFHQYSFNDEI
;
A
#
# COMPACT_ATOMS: atom_id res chain seq x y z
N MET A 1 -10.91 17.67 17.77
CA MET A 1 -9.82 17.90 18.75
C MET A 1 -8.50 17.52 18.13
N PRO A 2 -7.48 18.37 18.18
CA PRO A 2 -6.15 17.92 17.80
C PRO A 2 -5.72 16.81 18.74
N LEU A 3 -5.11 15.75 18.18
CA LEU A 3 -4.47 14.72 18.98
C LEU A 3 -3.42 15.37 19.89
N LEU A 4 -3.43 15.04 21.16
CA LEU A 4 -2.34 15.40 22.05
C LEU A 4 -1.06 14.84 21.43
N LYS A 5 -0.04 15.68 21.28
CA LYS A 5 1.24 15.24 20.73
C LYS A 5 1.83 14.17 21.63
N LYS A 6 1.90 12.95 21.11
CA LYS A 6 2.52 11.80 21.74
C LYS A 6 3.85 11.52 21.07
N ASP A 7 4.78 10.91 21.78
CA ASP A 7 6.03 10.44 21.17
C ASP A 7 5.80 9.22 20.26
N ILE A 8 4.83 8.38 20.61
CA ILE A 8 4.46 7.17 19.86
C ILE A 8 2.93 7.03 19.85
N TYR A 9 2.40 6.80 18.67
CA TYR A 9 0.97 6.53 18.43
C TYR A 9 0.74 5.03 18.21
N THR A 10 -0.51 4.61 18.35
CA THR A 10 -0.94 3.24 18.14
C THR A 10 -2.14 3.16 17.21
N VAL A 11 -2.53 1.95 16.82
CA VAL A 11 -3.73 1.70 16.00
C VAL A 11 -4.99 2.28 16.65
N GLU A 12 -5.09 2.29 17.99
CA GLU A 12 -6.21 2.91 18.70
C GLU A 12 -6.30 4.42 18.41
N ASP A 13 -5.16 5.09 18.26
CA ASP A 13 -5.15 6.52 17.87
C ASP A 13 -5.69 6.72 16.45
N ILE A 14 -5.44 5.77 15.53
CA ILE A 14 -6.02 5.78 14.17
C ILE A 14 -7.55 5.64 14.26
N TYR A 15 -8.05 4.69 15.04
CA TYR A 15 -9.49 4.49 15.21
C TYR A 15 -10.18 5.67 15.90
N ALA A 16 -9.45 6.44 16.70
CA ALA A 16 -9.96 7.63 17.39
C ALA A 16 -9.97 8.90 16.52
N LEU A 17 -9.49 8.83 15.27
CA LEU A 17 -9.52 9.99 14.38
C LEU A 17 -10.96 10.44 14.11
N PRO A 18 -11.19 11.76 13.95
CA PRO A 18 -12.50 12.26 13.58
C PRO A 18 -13.01 11.66 12.27
N ALA A 19 -14.33 11.52 12.15
CA ALA A 19 -14.96 10.99 10.95
C ALA A 19 -14.49 11.75 9.69
N GLY A 20 -14.11 11.00 8.65
CA GLY A 20 -13.61 11.56 7.40
C GLY A 20 -12.10 11.83 7.38
N GLN A 21 -11.41 11.74 8.51
CA GLN A 21 -9.95 11.81 8.53
C GLN A 21 -9.36 10.40 8.35
N ARG A 22 -8.35 10.32 7.48
CA ARG A 22 -7.58 9.10 7.24
C ARG A 22 -6.11 9.38 7.47
N ALA A 23 -5.44 8.42 8.08
CA ALA A 23 -4.00 8.49 8.31
C ALA A 23 -3.41 7.08 8.29
N GLU A 24 -2.14 7.00 8.02
CA GLU A 24 -1.34 5.81 8.17
C GLU A 24 -0.45 5.92 9.41
N LEU A 25 -0.06 4.78 9.94
CA LEU A 25 0.81 4.67 11.11
C LEU A 25 2.01 3.80 10.73
N ILE A 26 3.20 4.37 10.83
CA ILE A 26 4.44 3.66 10.53
C ILE A 26 5.39 3.87 11.72
N ASP A 27 5.77 2.78 12.36
CA ASP A 27 6.63 2.77 13.55
C ASP A 27 6.18 3.77 14.63
N GLY A 28 4.87 3.86 14.82
CA GLY A 28 4.27 4.75 15.82
C GLY A 28 4.18 6.23 15.42
N GLN A 29 4.48 6.58 14.17
CA GLN A 29 4.33 7.93 13.65
C GLN A 29 3.11 8.01 12.73
N ILE A 30 2.31 9.06 12.91
CA ILE A 30 1.09 9.30 12.11
C ILE A 30 1.43 10.13 10.87
N TYR A 31 0.94 9.67 9.72
CA TYR A 31 1.02 10.36 8.43
C TYR A 31 -0.38 10.56 7.87
N ASN A 32 -0.83 11.82 7.82
CA ASN A 32 -2.15 12.15 7.31
C ASN A 32 -2.24 11.88 5.81
N MET A 33 -3.38 11.33 5.38
CA MET A 33 -3.67 11.05 3.98
C MET A 33 -4.51 12.17 3.38
N ALA A 34 -4.14 12.62 2.19
CA ALA A 34 -4.92 13.56 1.40
C ALA A 34 -5.89 12.82 0.47
N PRO A 35 -7.02 13.46 0.09
CA PRO A 35 -7.89 12.90 -0.94
C PRO A 35 -7.12 12.70 -2.26
N PRO A 36 -7.35 11.57 -2.97
CA PRO A 36 -6.66 11.30 -4.21
C PRO A 36 -7.19 12.15 -5.36
N SER A 37 -6.36 12.35 -6.40
CA SER A 37 -6.78 12.98 -7.65
C SER A 37 -7.64 12.01 -8.49
N TYR A 38 -8.33 12.55 -9.49
CA TYR A 38 -9.04 11.73 -10.48
C TYR A 38 -8.12 10.71 -11.16
N LEU A 39 -6.95 11.15 -11.64
CA LEU A 39 -6.00 10.27 -12.32
C LEU A 39 -5.49 9.16 -11.39
N HIS A 40 -5.19 9.49 -10.14
CA HIS A 40 -4.79 8.50 -9.14
C HIS A 40 -5.86 7.42 -8.97
N GLN A 41 -7.13 7.80 -8.78
CA GLN A 41 -8.22 6.85 -8.60
C GLN A 41 -8.51 6.02 -9.86
N ARG A 42 -8.37 6.61 -11.04
CA ARG A 42 -8.51 5.87 -12.29
C ARG A 42 -7.43 4.78 -12.41
N LEU A 43 -6.18 5.10 -12.09
CA LEU A 43 -5.09 4.12 -12.10
C LEU A 43 -5.31 3.01 -11.07
N VAL A 44 -5.79 3.35 -9.87
CA VAL A 44 -6.17 2.34 -8.87
C VAL A 44 -7.20 1.37 -9.44
N MET A 45 -8.23 1.88 -10.08
CA MET A 45 -9.30 1.05 -10.64
C MET A 45 -8.80 0.20 -11.81
N ASP A 46 -8.08 0.79 -12.76
CA ASP A 46 -7.60 0.09 -13.95
C ASP A 46 -6.61 -1.03 -13.58
N LEU A 47 -5.66 -0.76 -12.70
CA LEU A 47 -4.69 -1.75 -12.25
C LEU A 47 -5.35 -2.84 -11.41
N SER A 48 -6.25 -2.48 -10.50
CA SER A 48 -6.98 -3.47 -9.69
C SER A 48 -7.81 -4.40 -10.54
N ALA A 49 -8.51 -3.88 -11.53
CA ALA A 49 -9.32 -4.67 -12.46
C ALA A 49 -8.45 -5.62 -13.29
N THR A 50 -7.33 -5.13 -13.82
CA THR A 50 -6.38 -5.93 -14.62
C THR A 50 -5.81 -7.09 -13.79
N ILE A 51 -5.37 -6.82 -12.57
CA ILE A 51 -4.83 -7.85 -11.66
C ILE A 51 -5.91 -8.86 -11.30
N ARG A 52 -7.12 -8.40 -10.97
CA ARG A 52 -8.24 -9.27 -10.65
C ARG A 52 -8.60 -10.21 -11.80
N ASP A 53 -8.67 -9.68 -13.01
CA ASP A 53 -8.98 -10.48 -14.20
C ASP A 53 -7.90 -11.51 -14.47
N TYR A 54 -6.63 -11.15 -14.30
CA TYR A 54 -5.50 -12.07 -14.40
C TYR A 54 -5.61 -13.22 -13.39
N ILE A 55 -5.83 -12.90 -12.12
CA ILE A 55 -5.98 -13.90 -11.04
C ILE A 55 -7.12 -14.85 -11.36
N LYS A 56 -8.28 -14.33 -11.77
CA LYS A 56 -9.46 -15.13 -12.10
C LYS A 56 -9.23 -16.04 -13.30
N SER A 57 -8.63 -15.50 -14.37
CA SER A 57 -8.38 -16.29 -15.59
C SER A 57 -7.39 -17.44 -15.37
N HIS A 58 -6.46 -17.27 -14.42
CA HIS A 58 -5.50 -18.29 -14.03
C HIS A 58 -5.96 -19.16 -12.84
N LYS A 59 -7.20 -18.95 -12.37
CA LYS A 59 -7.78 -19.67 -11.20
C LYS A 59 -6.88 -19.59 -9.96
N GLY A 60 -6.19 -18.43 -9.78
CA GLY A 60 -5.32 -18.18 -8.65
C GLY A 60 -6.10 -17.96 -7.34
N PRO A 61 -5.46 -18.19 -6.19
CA PRO A 61 -6.09 -18.05 -4.88
C PRO A 61 -6.06 -16.62 -4.32
N CYS A 62 -5.32 -15.72 -4.95
CA CYS A 62 -5.08 -14.39 -4.42
C CYS A 62 -6.28 -13.46 -4.60
N GLU A 63 -6.42 -12.52 -3.68
CA GLU A 63 -7.40 -11.44 -3.75
C GLU A 63 -6.70 -10.11 -3.94
N VAL A 64 -7.28 -9.22 -4.77
CA VAL A 64 -6.84 -7.85 -4.94
C VAL A 64 -7.83 -6.91 -4.27
N LEU A 65 -7.32 -6.03 -3.42
CA LEU A 65 -8.12 -5.11 -2.62
C LEU A 65 -7.55 -3.68 -2.76
N PRO A 66 -8.32 -2.76 -3.37
CA PRO A 66 -7.93 -1.35 -3.45
C PRO A 66 -8.19 -0.62 -2.13
N ALA A 67 -7.50 0.50 -1.92
CA ALA A 67 -7.75 1.38 -0.80
C ALA A 67 -9.19 1.96 -0.84
N PRO A 68 -9.79 2.28 0.31
CA PRO A 68 -9.24 2.12 1.67
C PRO A 68 -9.34 0.66 2.17
N PHE A 69 -8.21 0.08 2.49
CA PHE A 69 -8.15 -1.27 3.05
C PHE A 69 -6.96 -1.36 4.01
N ALA A 70 -7.24 -1.69 5.26
CA ALA A 70 -6.26 -1.68 6.33
C ALA A 70 -5.29 -2.85 6.24
N VAL A 71 -4.00 -2.57 6.42
CA VAL A 71 -2.93 -3.55 6.51
C VAL A 71 -2.12 -3.30 7.78
N PHE A 72 -2.03 -4.32 8.63
CA PHE A 72 -1.25 -4.32 9.87
C PHE A 72 0.09 -5.02 9.60
N LEU A 73 1.05 -4.28 9.07
CA LEU A 73 2.26 -4.83 8.45
C LEU A 73 3.06 -5.79 9.32
N ASN A 74 3.32 -5.45 10.57
CA ASN A 74 4.15 -6.24 11.47
C ASN A 74 3.32 -7.04 12.49
N GLN A 75 2.00 -7.11 12.32
CA GLN A 75 1.09 -7.72 13.30
C GLN A 75 1.22 -7.09 14.70
N ASP A 76 1.56 -5.81 14.74
CA ASP A 76 1.70 -5.01 15.95
C ASP A 76 0.67 -3.86 15.99
N ASP A 77 0.72 -3.04 17.03
CA ASP A 77 -0.17 -1.88 17.20
C ASP A 77 0.44 -0.55 16.73
N ARG A 78 1.61 -0.58 16.08
CA ARG A 78 2.38 0.61 15.66
C ARG A 78 2.50 0.78 14.14
N ASN A 79 1.93 -0.16 13.39
CA ASN A 79 2.00 -0.17 11.93
C ASN A 79 0.62 -0.46 11.33
N TYR A 80 0.06 0.55 10.70
CA TYR A 80 -1.24 0.51 10.04
C TYR A 80 -1.13 1.32 8.76
N VAL A 81 -1.23 0.68 7.63
CA VAL A 81 -1.18 1.35 6.33
C VAL A 81 -2.42 1.00 5.51
N GLU A 82 -2.73 1.85 4.54
CA GLU A 82 -3.78 1.63 3.56
C GLU A 82 -3.19 1.75 2.16
N PRO A 83 -2.46 0.72 1.67
CA PRO A 83 -1.86 0.77 0.35
C PRO A 83 -2.90 1.01 -0.74
N ASP A 84 -2.53 1.68 -1.80
CA ASP A 84 -3.45 1.94 -2.92
C ASP A 84 -4.00 0.65 -3.50
N ILE A 85 -3.16 -0.37 -3.67
CA ILE A 85 -3.58 -1.72 -4.08
C ILE A 85 -2.79 -2.74 -3.28
N SER A 86 -3.50 -3.71 -2.71
CA SER A 86 -2.93 -4.86 -2.00
C SER A 86 -3.38 -6.16 -2.63
N VAL A 87 -2.45 -7.09 -2.83
CA VAL A 87 -2.75 -8.46 -3.28
C VAL A 87 -2.34 -9.42 -2.18
N ILE A 88 -3.28 -10.22 -1.72
CA ILE A 88 -3.12 -11.15 -0.60
C ILE A 88 -3.46 -12.57 -1.06
N CYS A 89 -2.50 -13.49 -0.91
CA CYS A 89 -2.66 -14.87 -1.34
C CYS A 89 -2.93 -15.84 -0.19
N ASP A 90 -2.70 -15.43 1.04
CA ASP A 90 -3.00 -16.19 2.25
C ASP A 90 -4.31 -15.69 2.88
N PRO A 91 -5.42 -16.47 2.74
CA PRO A 91 -6.70 -16.05 3.29
C PRO A 91 -6.73 -15.97 4.82
N ASP A 92 -5.80 -16.64 5.50
CA ASP A 92 -5.71 -16.60 6.96
C ASP A 92 -5.25 -15.22 7.49
N LYS A 93 -4.67 -14.38 6.64
CA LYS A 93 -4.35 -12.99 6.97
C LYS A 93 -5.56 -12.06 6.91
N LEU A 94 -6.66 -12.46 6.29
CA LEU A 94 -7.83 -11.62 6.08
C LEU A 94 -8.87 -11.79 7.18
N ASN A 95 -9.36 -10.68 7.72
CA ASN A 95 -10.47 -10.62 8.67
C ASN A 95 -11.26 -9.33 8.49
N ASP A 96 -12.31 -9.11 9.30
CA ASP A 96 -13.16 -7.93 9.18
C ASP A 96 -12.45 -6.58 9.40
N LYS A 97 -11.26 -6.59 10.02
CA LYS A 97 -10.47 -5.38 10.25
C LYS A 97 -9.53 -5.06 9.10
N GLY A 98 -9.17 -6.05 8.28
CA GLY A 98 -8.24 -5.89 7.18
C GLY A 98 -7.29 -7.08 7.02
N CYS A 99 -6.06 -6.80 6.61
CA CYS A 99 -5.00 -7.80 6.45
C CYS A 99 -4.05 -7.77 7.65
N ASN A 100 -3.93 -8.89 8.35
CA ASN A 100 -3.02 -9.04 9.48
C ASN A 100 -1.69 -9.62 9.01
N GLY A 101 -0.71 -8.78 8.83
CA GLY A 101 0.59 -9.10 8.24
C GLY A 101 0.80 -8.48 6.88
N ALA A 102 1.94 -8.78 6.26
CA ALA A 102 2.29 -8.21 4.95
C ALA A 102 1.50 -8.86 3.81
N PRO A 103 0.89 -8.07 2.91
CA PRO A 103 0.43 -8.55 1.61
C PRO A 103 1.58 -9.14 0.78
N ASP A 104 1.24 -9.97 -0.19
CA ASP A 104 2.23 -10.53 -1.11
C ASP A 104 2.73 -9.50 -2.12
N PHE A 105 1.83 -8.65 -2.59
CA PHE A 105 2.13 -7.62 -3.58
C PHE A 105 1.42 -6.32 -3.23
N ILE A 106 2.14 -5.21 -3.30
CA ILE A 106 1.62 -3.86 -3.06
C ILE A 106 1.95 -2.95 -4.24
N ILE A 107 0.99 -2.15 -4.64
CA ILE A 107 1.19 -1.03 -5.57
C ILE A 107 0.83 0.26 -4.85
N GLU A 108 1.73 1.24 -4.90
CA GLU A 108 1.48 2.62 -4.49
C GLU A 108 1.52 3.53 -5.71
N ILE A 109 0.53 4.39 -5.83
CA ILE A 109 0.45 5.39 -6.89
C ILE A 109 0.87 6.73 -6.32
N VAL A 110 1.97 7.27 -6.83
CA VAL A 110 2.61 8.46 -6.30
C VAL A 110 1.76 9.71 -6.57
N SER A 111 1.59 10.52 -5.54
CA SER A 111 1.09 11.89 -5.64
C SER A 111 2.23 12.89 -5.43
N PRO A 112 2.04 14.20 -5.77
CA PRO A 112 3.08 15.21 -5.51
C PRO A 112 3.55 15.24 -4.05
N SER A 113 2.67 14.97 -3.09
CA SER A 113 2.98 15.00 -1.65
C SER A 113 3.50 13.68 -1.09
N SER A 114 3.39 12.56 -1.82
CA SER A 114 3.73 11.22 -1.29
C SER A 114 5.07 10.67 -1.78
N GLN A 115 5.81 11.39 -2.63
CA GLN A 115 7.00 10.87 -3.29
C GLN A 115 8.03 10.31 -2.30
N ARG A 116 8.40 11.08 -1.29
CA ARG A 116 9.38 10.65 -0.29
C ARG A 116 8.87 9.43 0.49
N MET A 117 7.60 9.42 0.83
CA MET A 117 6.96 8.32 1.54
C MET A 117 7.04 7.03 0.71
N ASP A 118 6.61 7.08 -0.55
CA ASP A 118 6.51 5.91 -1.41
C ASP A 118 7.88 5.37 -1.85
N TYR A 119 8.81 6.26 -2.22
CA TYR A 119 10.13 5.86 -2.72
C TYR A 119 11.14 5.52 -1.62
N LEU A 120 10.96 5.99 -0.40
CA LEU A 120 11.92 5.78 0.70
C LEU A 120 11.32 5.05 1.88
N THR A 121 10.40 5.68 2.61
CA THR A 121 9.89 5.15 3.88
C THR A 121 9.13 3.85 3.68
N LYS A 122 8.16 3.82 2.76
CA LYS A 122 7.36 2.62 2.47
C LYS A 122 8.17 1.53 1.78
N LEU A 123 9.10 1.91 0.90
CA LEU A 123 10.00 0.94 0.27
C LEU A 123 10.75 0.11 1.32
N PHE A 124 11.38 0.79 2.27
CA PHE A 124 12.07 0.14 3.38
C PHE A 124 11.11 -0.66 4.25
N LYS A 125 9.97 -0.07 4.59
CA LYS A 125 8.99 -0.69 5.47
C LYS A 125 8.38 -1.95 4.88
N TYR A 126 7.97 -1.91 3.62
CA TYR A 126 7.40 -3.07 2.94
C TYR A 126 8.42 -4.21 2.79
N ARG A 127 9.66 -3.86 2.45
CA ARG A 127 10.74 -4.84 2.38
C ARG A 127 10.95 -5.55 3.71
N THR A 128 11.07 -4.82 4.80
CA THR A 128 11.35 -5.37 6.13
C THR A 128 10.16 -6.09 6.75
N ALA A 129 8.94 -5.75 6.36
CA ALA A 129 7.71 -6.39 6.84
C ALA A 129 7.42 -7.74 6.16
N GLY A 130 8.08 -8.05 5.04
CA GLY A 130 7.91 -9.32 4.33
C GLY A 130 7.01 -9.27 3.11
N VAL A 131 6.73 -8.09 2.56
CA VAL A 131 6.09 -7.95 1.24
C VAL A 131 7.03 -8.55 0.19
N HIS A 132 6.50 -9.34 -0.76
CA HIS A 132 7.33 -9.99 -1.77
C HIS A 132 7.62 -9.06 -2.96
N GLU A 133 6.61 -8.32 -3.42
CA GLU A 133 6.72 -7.46 -4.59
C GLU A 133 6.11 -6.08 -4.30
N TYR A 134 6.78 -5.03 -4.78
CA TYR A 134 6.36 -3.65 -4.58
C TYR A 134 6.53 -2.85 -5.85
N TRP A 135 5.45 -2.24 -6.33
CA TRP A 135 5.47 -1.34 -7.48
C TRP A 135 5.16 0.09 -7.05
N ILE A 136 5.95 1.01 -7.57
CA ILE A 136 5.75 2.45 -7.43
C ILE A 136 5.36 3.01 -8.79
N VAL A 137 4.09 3.38 -8.92
CA VAL A 137 3.52 3.93 -10.17
C VAL A 137 3.50 5.44 -10.06
N ASN A 138 4.24 6.13 -10.93
CA ASN A 138 4.35 7.58 -10.90
C ASN A 138 3.69 8.20 -12.15
N PRO A 139 2.47 8.75 -12.02
CA PRO A 139 1.77 9.35 -13.17
C PRO A 139 2.39 10.67 -13.63
N MET A 140 3.16 11.36 -12.79
CA MET A 140 3.82 12.62 -13.16
C MET A 140 4.97 12.39 -14.14
N THR A 141 5.72 11.31 -13.96
CA THR A 141 6.83 10.92 -14.83
C THR A 141 6.46 9.82 -15.83
N GLN A 142 5.25 9.25 -15.69
CA GLN A 142 4.77 8.09 -16.46
C GLN A 142 5.74 6.90 -16.40
N THR A 143 6.20 6.61 -15.20
CA THR A 143 7.12 5.50 -14.92
C THR A 143 6.58 4.56 -13.86
N ILE A 144 7.01 3.31 -13.91
CA ILE A 144 6.73 2.29 -12.91
C ILE A 144 8.06 1.69 -12.47
N GLN A 145 8.33 1.75 -11.17
CA GLN A 145 9.45 1.02 -10.57
C GLN A 145 8.92 -0.25 -9.93
N THR A 146 9.56 -1.38 -10.24
CA THR A 146 9.18 -2.68 -9.70
C THR A 146 10.32 -3.25 -8.87
N TYR A 147 9.98 -3.73 -7.68
CA TYR A 147 10.90 -4.37 -6.74
C TYR A 147 10.38 -5.77 -6.43
N PHE A 148 11.22 -6.76 -6.60
CA PHE A 148 10.99 -8.10 -6.08
C PHE A 148 11.92 -8.33 -4.90
N PHE A 149 11.38 -8.30 -3.70
CA PHE A 149 12.19 -8.29 -2.47
C PHE A 149 12.89 -9.62 -2.16
N GLY A 150 12.50 -10.69 -2.82
CA GLY A 150 13.20 -11.97 -2.73
C GLY A 150 14.55 -12.00 -3.46
N ASP A 151 14.74 -11.10 -4.41
CA ASP A 151 15.98 -10.92 -5.16
C ASP A 151 16.40 -9.44 -5.14
N PRO A 152 17.47 -9.07 -4.42
CA PRO A 152 17.91 -7.68 -4.33
C PRO A 152 18.31 -7.04 -5.67
N GLU A 153 18.63 -7.87 -6.68
CA GLU A 153 19.00 -7.40 -8.01
C GLU A 153 17.79 -7.25 -8.94
N ASP A 154 16.62 -7.76 -8.54
CA ASP A 154 15.40 -7.67 -9.34
C ASP A 154 14.69 -6.33 -9.09
N PHE A 155 15.29 -5.28 -9.65
CA PHE A 155 14.74 -3.94 -9.72
C PHE A 155 14.67 -3.52 -11.18
N HIS A 156 13.49 -3.08 -11.63
CA HIS A 156 13.29 -2.62 -12.99
C HIS A 156 12.53 -1.29 -12.99
N GLN A 157 12.74 -0.51 -14.04
CA GLN A 157 11.97 0.69 -14.32
C GLN A 157 11.37 0.57 -15.72
N TYR A 158 10.08 0.84 -15.81
CA TYR A 158 9.30 0.79 -17.04
C TYR A 158 8.65 2.16 -17.30
N SER A 159 8.36 2.44 -18.57
CA SER A 159 7.45 3.51 -18.93
C SER A 159 6.01 3.00 -19.01
N PHE A 160 5.03 3.90 -19.05
CA PHE A 160 3.62 3.50 -19.17
C PHE A 160 3.30 2.84 -20.53
N ASN A 161 4.20 2.91 -21.51
CA ASN A 161 4.05 2.25 -22.80
C ASN A 161 4.68 0.85 -22.85
N ASP A 162 5.37 0.43 -21.81
CA ASP A 162 5.98 -0.88 -21.72
C ASP A 162 4.97 -1.94 -21.24
N GLU A 163 5.22 -3.19 -21.60
CA GLU A 163 4.54 -4.33 -20.98
C GLU A 163 5.34 -4.81 -19.77
N ILE A 164 4.62 -5.16 -18.70
CA ILE A 164 5.21 -5.62 -17.44
C ILE A 164 4.66 -7.01 -17.11
#